data_18a5b4cb49ed0a0027a68cfb0033e09d
#
_entry.id   18a5b4cb49ed0a0027a68cfb0033e09d
#
_cell.length_a   1.000
_cell.length_b   1.000
_cell.length_c   1.000
_cell.angle_alpha   90.00
_cell.angle_beta   90.00
_cell.angle_gamma   90.00
#
_symmetry.space_group_name_H-M   'P 1'
#
loop_
_entity.id
_entity.type
_entity.pdbx_description
1 polymer ?
#
loop_
_entity_poly.entity_id
_entity_poly.type
_entity_poly.pdbx_seq_one_letter_code
_entity_poly.pdbx_strand_id
1 'polypeptide(L)'
;MDKEIEDFNKNFDDEILDIAFVLKKQNLSAGKSKGKYYTLLVSAIAYKNIITNEIIENENLLIVKEIEDTKHYFQIFRNKTIVRLKVRKEKDSSGLYMRFLLEDIIDTDYKDNDLNIILEKYSKPVYYKDDEIGDFELDKSINCFEKNMSWTYNNDISVSFDNIDEESNKNSIDIIKKIFACQKDIDKKLKEHIAENLLEDANSWNDDDGKPNISKEDFIKLITLTSITIIYEDNITFYFDDGDIFSGHVIAVDSDYDFNFAEPYIIG
;
A
#
# COMPACT_ATOMS: atom_id res chain seq x y z
N MET A 1 2.45 -33.95 -11.00
CA MET A 1 2.25 -32.53 -10.58
C MET A 1 1.31 -32.55 -9.39
N ASP A 2 1.49 -31.68 -8.41
CA ASP A 2 0.59 -31.64 -7.24
C ASP A 2 -0.80 -31.23 -7.70
N LYS A 3 -1.86 -31.88 -7.16
CA LYS A 3 -3.25 -31.65 -7.56
C LYS A 3 -3.68 -30.18 -7.36
N GLU A 4 -3.13 -29.52 -6.33
CA GLU A 4 -3.41 -28.12 -6.01
C GLU A 4 -2.92 -27.18 -7.13
N ILE A 5 -1.71 -27.40 -7.63
CA ILE A 5 -1.15 -26.66 -8.79
C ILE A 5 -1.94 -26.97 -10.06
N GLU A 6 -2.32 -28.23 -10.28
CA GLU A 6 -3.11 -28.59 -11.46
C GLU A 6 -4.48 -27.89 -11.45
N ASP A 7 -5.15 -27.84 -10.32
CA ASP A 7 -6.46 -27.21 -10.20
C ASP A 7 -6.35 -25.66 -10.36
N PHE A 8 -5.29 -25.04 -9.87
CA PHE A 8 -5.01 -23.62 -10.12
C PHE A 8 -4.79 -23.36 -11.62
N ASN A 9 -3.94 -24.17 -12.26
CA ASN A 9 -3.55 -24.00 -13.66
C ASN A 9 -4.71 -24.23 -14.67
N LYS A 10 -5.75 -24.95 -14.29
CA LYS A 10 -6.96 -25.17 -15.14
C LYS A 10 -7.75 -23.88 -15.41
N ASN A 11 -7.56 -22.86 -14.61
CA ASN A 11 -8.21 -21.55 -14.79
C ASN A 11 -7.63 -20.75 -15.97
N PHE A 12 -6.52 -21.21 -16.55
CA PHE A 12 -5.82 -20.53 -17.61
C PHE A 12 -5.92 -21.29 -18.94
N ASP A 13 -5.83 -20.55 -20.07
CA ASP A 13 -5.85 -21.12 -21.41
C ASP A 13 -4.68 -22.10 -21.62
N ASP A 14 -4.83 -23.01 -22.60
CA ASP A 14 -3.74 -23.93 -22.95
C ASP A 14 -2.69 -23.27 -23.86
N GLU A 15 -3.05 -22.15 -24.52
CA GLU A 15 -2.14 -21.40 -25.39
C GLU A 15 -1.05 -20.70 -24.58
N ILE A 16 0.21 -20.95 -24.94
CA ILE A 16 1.35 -20.26 -24.36
C ILE A 16 1.68 -19.05 -25.21
N LEU A 17 1.58 -17.87 -24.61
CA LEU A 17 1.88 -16.59 -25.22
C LEU A 17 3.29 -16.14 -24.89
N ASP A 18 3.94 -15.46 -25.82
CA ASP A 18 5.24 -14.79 -25.64
C ASP A 18 4.99 -13.30 -25.43
N ILE A 19 5.12 -12.84 -24.20
CA ILE A 19 4.70 -11.51 -23.77
C ILE A 19 5.86 -10.79 -23.09
N ALA A 20 6.05 -9.51 -23.45
CA ALA A 20 6.87 -8.59 -22.66
C ALA A 20 5.97 -7.69 -21.80
N PHE A 21 6.27 -7.59 -20.51
CA PHE A 21 5.51 -6.80 -19.53
C PHE A 21 6.32 -5.62 -19.03
N VAL A 22 5.65 -4.46 -18.84
CA VAL A 22 6.17 -3.34 -18.05
C VAL A 22 5.65 -3.51 -16.62
N LEU A 23 6.55 -3.72 -15.67
CA LEU A 23 6.22 -3.98 -14.27
C LEU A 23 5.99 -2.68 -13.48
N LYS A 24 5.13 -2.73 -12.45
CA LYS A 24 4.98 -1.63 -11.47
C LYS A 24 6.25 -1.52 -10.59
N LYS A 25 6.51 -0.35 -10.03
CA LYS A 25 7.69 -0.09 -9.17
C LYS A 25 7.72 -0.99 -7.92
N GLN A 26 6.58 -1.17 -7.24
CA GLN A 26 6.40 -2.12 -6.14
C GLN A 26 5.56 -3.29 -6.64
N ASN A 27 6.21 -4.22 -7.34
CA ASN A 27 5.52 -5.16 -8.20
C ASN A 27 5.34 -6.56 -7.62
N LEU A 28 5.89 -6.84 -6.44
CA LEU A 28 5.98 -8.20 -5.90
C LEU A 28 5.23 -8.37 -4.60
N SER A 29 4.35 -9.37 -4.57
CA SER A 29 3.79 -9.90 -3.33
C SER A 29 3.59 -11.41 -3.44
N ALA A 30 3.40 -12.07 -2.31
CA ALA A 30 3.03 -13.48 -2.26
C ALA A 30 2.07 -13.70 -1.10
N GLY A 31 0.89 -14.20 -1.44
CA GLY A 31 -0.13 -14.60 -0.45
C GLY A 31 -0.11 -16.11 -0.23
N LYS A 32 -0.23 -16.57 1.02
CA LYS A 32 -0.40 -17.99 1.30
C LYS A 32 -1.86 -18.37 1.03
N SER A 33 -2.09 -19.24 0.05
CA SER A 33 -3.39 -19.84 -0.19
C SER A 33 -3.70 -20.93 0.86
N LYS A 34 -4.90 -21.53 0.78
CA LYS A 34 -5.28 -22.65 1.65
C LYS A 34 -4.47 -23.88 1.26
N GLY A 35 -3.22 -24.00 1.65
CA GLY A 35 -2.43 -25.15 1.31
C GLY A 35 -0.94 -24.97 1.56
N LYS A 36 -0.14 -25.74 0.83
CA LYS A 36 1.31 -25.77 0.92
C LYS A 36 1.96 -24.58 0.18
N TYR A 37 1.32 -24.08 -0.87
CA TYR A 37 1.89 -23.13 -1.81
C TYR A 37 1.58 -21.68 -1.47
N TYR A 38 2.40 -20.79 -2.01
CA TYR A 38 2.16 -19.34 -2.05
C TYR A 38 1.78 -18.95 -3.48
N THR A 39 0.77 -18.11 -3.63
CA THR A 39 0.48 -17.47 -4.91
C THR A 39 1.39 -16.25 -5.07
N LEU A 40 2.37 -16.34 -5.97
CA LEU A 40 3.18 -15.22 -6.43
C LEU A 40 2.30 -14.26 -7.21
N LEU A 41 2.42 -12.96 -6.94
CA LEU A 41 1.76 -11.87 -7.66
C LEU A 41 2.81 -10.88 -8.13
N VAL A 42 2.92 -10.66 -9.45
CA VAL A 42 3.78 -9.65 -10.07
C VAL A 42 2.90 -8.68 -10.83
N SER A 43 2.82 -7.43 -10.36
CA SER A 43 1.96 -6.40 -10.95
C SER A 43 2.63 -5.73 -12.15
N ALA A 44 1.84 -5.50 -13.22
CA ALA A 44 2.29 -4.82 -14.43
C ALA A 44 1.29 -3.72 -14.85
N ILE A 45 1.73 -2.82 -15.72
CA ILE A 45 0.93 -1.69 -16.24
C ILE A 45 0.69 -1.78 -17.74
N ALA A 46 1.46 -2.59 -18.43
CA ALA A 46 1.31 -2.82 -19.87
C ALA A 46 1.93 -4.13 -20.27
N TYR A 47 1.51 -4.62 -21.41
CA TYR A 47 2.21 -5.73 -22.06
C TYR A 47 2.24 -5.56 -23.59
N LYS A 48 3.23 -6.21 -24.23
CA LYS A 48 3.36 -6.37 -25.68
C LYS A 48 3.41 -7.84 -26.03
N ASN A 49 2.51 -8.29 -26.89
CA ASN A 49 2.60 -9.61 -27.48
C ASN A 49 3.74 -9.61 -28.52
N ILE A 50 4.75 -10.42 -28.32
CA ILE A 50 5.97 -10.43 -29.17
C ILE A 50 5.69 -10.93 -30.60
N ILE A 51 4.66 -11.76 -30.77
CA ILE A 51 4.30 -12.33 -32.09
C ILE A 51 3.45 -11.35 -32.90
N THR A 52 2.41 -10.78 -32.27
CA THR A 52 1.46 -9.88 -32.96
C THR A 52 1.90 -8.42 -32.95
N ASN A 53 2.85 -8.04 -32.09
CA ASN A 53 3.24 -6.66 -31.77
C ASN A 53 2.10 -5.81 -31.15
N GLU A 54 1.01 -6.41 -30.73
CA GLU A 54 -0.07 -5.73 -30.02
C GLU A 54 0.40 -5.27 -28.63
N ILE A 55 0.10 -4.01 -28.30
CA ILE A 55 0.41 -3.41 -26.99
C ILE A 55 -0.89 -3.08 -26.28
N ILE A 56 -0.99 -3.46 -25.02
CA ILE A 56 -2.12 -3.16 -24.13
C ILE A 56 -1.58 -2.46 -22.88
N GLU A 57 -2.04 -1.22 -22.64
CA GLU A 57 -1.85 -0.51 -21.39
C GLU A 57 -3.04 -0.82 -20.47
N ASN A 58 -2.77 -1.38 -19.30
CA ASN A 58 -3.77 -1.69 -18.27
C ASN A 58 -3.08 -1.80 -16.91
N GLU A 59 -3.46 -0.97 -15.95
CA GLU A 59 -2.84 -0.96 -14.62
C GLU A 59 -3.26 -2.15 -13.74
N ASN A 60 -4.23 -2.93 -14.17
CA ASN A 60 -4.74 -4.11 -13.47
C ASN A 60 -4.25 -5.43 -14.08
N LEU A 61 -2.97 -5.49 -14.44
CA LEU A 61 -2.33 -6.72 -14.92
C LEU A 61 -1.63 -7.44 -13.78
N LEU A 62 -1.85 -8.76 -13.67
CA LEU A 62 -1.17 -9.63 -12.72
C LEU A 62 -0.55 -10.84 -13.41
N ILE A 63 0.73 -11.05 -13.21
CA ILE A 63 1.41 -12.29 -13.52
C ILE A 63 1.41 -13.14 -12.25
N VAL A 64 0.91 -14.36 -12.32
CA VAL A 64 0.67 -15.22 -11.16
C VAL A 64 1.36 -16.58 -11.31
N LYS A 65 1.73 -17.20 -10.19
CA LYS A 65 2.24 -18.58 -10.15
C LYS A 65 2.10 -19.17 -8.76
N GLU A 66 1.71 -20.44 -8.65
CA GLU A 66 1.85 -21.18 -7.38
C GLU A 66 3.30 -21.60 -7.17
N ILE A 67 3.88 -21.24 -6.02
CA ILE A 67 5.30 -21.42 -5.69
C ILE A 67 5.48 -21.99 -4.28
N GLU A 68 6.56 -22.78 -4.06
CA GLU A 68 6.95 -23.26 -2.74
C GLU A 68 7.91 -22.28 -2.04
N ASP A 69 8.76 -21.60 -2.80
CA ASP A 69 9.77 -20.67 -2.30
C ASP A 69 9.60 -19.27 -2.91
N THR A 70 9.27 -18.32 -2.04
CA THR A 70 9.11 -16.91 -2.43
C THR A 70 10.44 -16.22 -2.73
N LYS A 71 11.54 -16.61 -2.06
CA LYS A 71 12.84 -15.92 -2.14
C LYS A 71 13.40 -15.96 -3.54
N HIS A 72 13.30 -17.12 -4.22
CA HIS A 72 13.80 -17.30 -5.59
C HIS A 72 13.15 -16.29 -6.55
N TYR A 73 11.83 -16.24 -6.61
CA TYR A 73 11.10 -15.36 -7.52
C TYR A 73 11.25 -13.87 -7.13
N PHE A 74 11.33 -13.58 -5.85
CA PHE A 74 11.57 -12.20 -5.38
C PHE A 74 12.95 -11.69 -5.81
N GLN A 75 13.99 -12.55 -5.83
CA GLN A 75 15.30 -12.18 -6.36
C GLN A 75 15.26 -11.92 -7.87
N ILE A 76 14.50 -12.72 -8.62
CA ILE A 76 14.37 -12.60 -10.07
C ILE A 76 13.69 -11.28 -10.47
N PHE A 77 12.57 -10.95 -9.83
CA PHE A 77 11.74 -9.81 -10.23
C PHE A 77 12.06 -8.50 -9.51
N ARG A 78 12.84 -8.54 -8.40
CA ARG A 78 13.20 -7.35 -7.64
C ARG A 78 13.87 -6.30 -8.53
N ASN A 79 13.33 -5.07 -8.51
CA ASN A 79 13.84 -3.93 -9.27
C ASN A 79 13.87 -4.12 -10.81
N LYS A 80 13.13 -5.08 -11.34
CA LYS A 80 12.96 -5.24 -12.78
C LYS A 80 11.86 -4.32 -13.29
N THR A 81 12.04 -3.86 -14.54
CA THR A 81 11.13 -2.90 -15.18
C THR A 81 10.42 -3.48 -16.38
N ILE A 82 11.16 -4.09 -17.29
CA ILE A 82 10.59 -4.76 -18.47
C ILE A 82 11.11 -6.19 -18.51
N VAL A 83 10.19 -7.15 -18.56
CA VAL A 83 10.50 -8.58 -18.57
C VAL A 83 9.79 -9.25 -19.74
N ARG A 84 10.43 -10.29 -20.34
CA ARG A 84 9.81 -11.13 -21.37
C ARG A 84 9.58 -12.51 -20.81
N LEU A 85 8.35 -12.99 -20.90
CA LEU A 85 7.87 -14.20 -20.24
C LEU A 85 7.07 -15.06 -21.21
N LYS A 86 7.05 -16.38 -20.98
CA LYS A 86 6.03 -17.28 -21.50
C LYS A 86 4.91 -17.36 -20.47
N VAL A 87 3.68 -17.09 -20.90
CA VAL A 87 2.51 -17.03 -20.01
C VAL A 87 1.29 -17.67 -20.67
N ARG A 88 0.30 -18.04 -19.84
CA ARG A 88 -1.05 -18.39 -20.30
C ARG A 88 -2.04 -17.39 -19.72
N LYS A 89 -2.98 -16.93 -20.56
CA LYS A 89 -4.02 -15.98 -20.12
C LYS A 89 -5.11 -16.69 -19.32
N GLU A 90 -5.68 -16.02 -18.32
CA GLU A 90 -6.85 -16.54 -17.59
C GLU A 90 -8.09 -16.62 -18.49
N LYS A 91 -8.82 -17.74 -18.41
CA LYS A 91 -9.99 -18.03 -19.25
C LYS A 91 -11.16 -17.09 -19.00
N ASP A 92 -11.41 -16.77 -17.72
CA ASP A 92 -12.47 -15.86 -17.31
C ASP A 92 -11.86 -14.59 -16.69
N SER A 93 -11.93 -13.49 -17.44
CA SER A 93 -11.43 -12.17 -17.02
C SER A 93 -12.55 -11.28 -16.47
N SER A 94 -13.60 -11.86 -15.87
CA SER A 94 -14.70 -11.10 -15.24
C SER A 94 -14.28 -10.35 -13.97
N GLY A 95 -13.08 -10.63 -13.45
CA GLY A 95 -12.48 -9.95 -12.29
C GLY A 95 -11.88 -8.58 -12.61
N LEU A 96 -11.53 -7.83 -11.55
CA LEU A 96 -10.87 -6.53 -11.65
C LEU A 96 -9.51 -6.62 -12.38
N TYR A 97 -8.82 -7.75 -12.25
CA TYR A 97 -7.47 -7.96 -12.79
C TYR A 97 -7.48 -8.89 -13.99
N MET A 98 -6.70 -8.53 -15.02
CA MET A 98 -6.33 -9.45 -16.11
C MET A 98 -5.12 -10.26 -15.66
N ARG A 99 -5.29 -11.59 -15.52
CA ARG A 99 -4.29 -12.49 -14.95
C ARG A 99 -3.60 -13.33 -16.00
N PHE A 100 -2.30 -13.54 -15.81
CA PHE A 100 -1.44 -14.36 -16.66
C PHE A 100 -0.66 -15.37 -15.80
N LEU A 101 -0.79 -16.66 -16.07
CA LEU A 101 -0.02 -17.69 -15.41
C LEU A 101 1.42 -17.70 -15.98
N LEU A 102 2.41 -17.56 -15.12
CA LEU A 102 3.82 -17.62 -15.49
C LEU A 102 4.24 -19.06 -15.78
N GLU A 103 4.59 -19.34 -17.03
CA GLU A 103 5.15 -20.63 -17.46
C GLU A 103 6.68 -20.62 -17.43
N ASP A 104 7.32 -19.63 -18.09
CA ASP A 104 8.78 -19.54 -18.19
C ASP A 104 9.24 -18.07 -18.22
N ILE A 105 10.48 -17.84 -17.80
CA ILE A 105 11.14 -16.54 -17.80
C ILE A 105 12.19 -16.51 -18.90
N ILE A 106 11.96 -15.69 -19.92
CA ILE A 106 12.85 -15.61 -21.10
C ILE A 106 13.94 -14.58 -20.87
N ASP A 107 13.54 -13.36 -20.42
CA ASP A 107 14.49 -12.26 -20.19
C ASP A 107 13.94 -11.33 -19.11
N THR A 108 14.76 -11.01 -18.12
CA THR A 108 14.39 -10.10 -17.01
C THR A 108 14.89 -8.67 -17.20
N ASP A 109 15.61 -8.37 -18.28
CA ASP A 109 16.11 -7.04 -18.65
C ASP A 109 15.80 -6.73 -20.12
N TYR A 110 14.62 -7.18 -20.58
CA TYR A 110 14.20 -7.08 -21.98
C TYR A 110 14.17 -5.62 -22.45
N LYS A 111 14.66 -5.38 -23.67
CA LYS A 111 14.73 -4.05 -24.28
C LYS A 111 13.73 -3.93 -25.42
N ASP A 112 12.79 -3.02 -25.27
CA ASP A 112 11.79 -2.69 -26.27
C ASP A 112 11.49 -1.19 -26.22
N ASN A 113 11.58 -0.49 -27.35
CA ASN A 113 11.44 0.97 -27.40
C ASN A 113 10.01 1.43 -27.05
N ASP A 114 8.99 0.70 -27.52
CA ASP A 114 7.60 1.06 -27.28
C ASP A 114 7.26 0.92 -25.78
N LEU A 115 7.71 -0.19 -25.17
CA LEU A 115 7.52 -0.42 -23.73
C LEU A 115 8.34 0.54 -22.86
N ASN A 116 9.53 0.97 -23.32
CA ASN A 116 10.30 2.01 -22.63
C ASN A 116 9.57 3.35 -22.60
N ILE A 117 8.87 3.74 -23.67
CA ILE A 117 8.06 4.96 -23.70
C ILE A 117 6.94 4.89 -22.65
N ILE A 118 6.29 3.73 -22.51
CA ILE A 118 5.24 3.52 -21.50
C ILE A 118 5.85 3.60 -20.09
N LEU A 119 6.99 2.94 -19.87
CA LEU A 119 7.69 2.97 -18.59
C LEU A 119 8.10 4.40 -18.20
N GLU A 120 8.65 5.17 -19.13
CA GLU A 120 9.03 6.58 -18.91
C GLU A 120 7.81 7.45 -18.59
N LYS A 121 6.71 7.27 -19.32
CA LYS A 121 5.43 7.96 -19.02
C LYS A 121 4.92 7.63 -17.63
N TYR A 122 4.90 6.34 -17.26
CA TYR A 122 4.46 5.88 -15.96
C TYR A 122 5.39 6.33 -14.82
N SER A 123 6.70 6.40 -15.07
CA SER A 123 7.70 6.79 -14.07
C SER A 123 7.70 8.28 -13.73
N LYS A 124 7.04 9.13 -14.53
CA LYS A 124 6.94 10.55 -14.22
C LYS A 124 6.11 10.76 -12.95
N PRO A 125 6.59 11.56 -12.00
CA PRO A 125 5.80 11.89 -10.82
C PRO A 125 4.53 12.64 -11.21
N VAL A 126 3.47 12.39 -10.49
CA VAL A 126 2.17 13.08 -10.61
C VAL A 126 1.92 13.80 -9.30
N TYR A 127 1.50 15.06 -9.35
CA TYR A 127 1.27 15.88 -8.18
C TYR A 127 -0.15 16.43 -8.16
N TYR A 128 -0.79 16.36 -7.00
CA TYR A 128 -1.90 17.25 -6.66
C TYR A 128 -1.32 18.53 -6.09
N LYS A 129 -1.65 19.67 -6.73
CA LYS A 129 -1.05 20.97 -6.38
C LYS A 129 -2.02 21.79 -5.55
N ASP A 130 -1.52 22.30 -4.43
CA ASP A 130 -2.23 23.26 -3.60
C ASP A 130 -1.31 24.44 -3.22
N ASP A 131 -1.78 25.66 -3.47
CA ASP A 131 -0.97 26.89 -3.30
C ASP A 131 -0.67 27.23 -1.82
N GLU A 132 -1.44 26.70 -0.87
CA GLU A 132 -1.32 26.99 0.54
C GLU A 132 -0.48 25.97 1.30
N ILE A 133 -0.75 24.67 1.09
CA ILE A 133 -0.08 23.59 1.80
C ILE A 133 0.92 22.83 0.91
N GLY A 134 1.03 23.23 -0.38
CA GLY A 134 2.00 22.72 -1.35
C GLY A 134 1.62 21.38 -1.98
N ASP A 135 2.53 20.82 -2.77
CA ASP A 135 2.27 19.70 -3.65
C ASP A 135 2.30 18.35 -2.90
N PHE A 136 1.35 17.47 -3.21
CA PHE A 136 1.29 16.07 -2.78
C PHE A 136 1.66 15.17 -3.96
N GLU A 137 2.59 14.23 -3.77
CA GLU A 137 3.00 13.29 -4.82
C GLU A 137 2.11 12.05 -4.82
N LEU A 138 1.70 11.58 -6.00
CA LEU A 138 0.92 10.36 -6.16
C LEU A 138 1.80 9.12 -6.01
N ASP A 139 1.59 8.33 -4.95
CA ASP A 139 2.03 6.94 -4.92
C ASP A 139 1.10 6.09 -5.80
N LYS A 140 1.57 5.78 -6.99
CA LYS A 140 0.81 5.00 -7.98
C LYS A 140 0.61 3.54 -7.57
N SER A 141 1.34 3.05 -6.58
CA SER A 141 1.22 1.66 -6.13
C SER A 141 -0.04 1.42 -5.32
N ILE A 142 -0.45 2.42 -4.54
CA ILE A 142 -1.63 2.42 -3.67
C ILE A 142 -2.68 3.45 -4.09
N ASN A 143 -2.40 4.23 -5.15
CA ASN A 143 -3.26 5.28 -5.69
C ASN A 143 -3.63 6.36 -4.64
N CYS A 144 -2.67 6.75 -3.81
CA CYS A 144 -2.84 7.80 -2.80
C CYS A 144 -1.88 8.95 -3.05
N PHE A 145 -2.33 10.17 -2.85
CA PHE A 145 -1.46 11.34 -2.76
C PHE A 145 -0.86 11.44 -1.37
N GLU A 146 0.45 11.68 -1.28
CA GLU A 146 1.14 11.79 0.01
C GLU A 146 2.12 12.95 0.06
N LYS A 147 2.37 13.45 1.27
CA LYS A 147 3.34 14.50 1.58
C LYS A 147 3.78 14.43 3.03
N ASN A 148 5.08 14.68 3.27
CA ASN A 148 5.55 14.94 4.63
C ASN A 148 5.27 16.40 5.02
N MET A 149 4.66 16.60 6.18
CA MET A 149 4.26 17.90 6.71
C MET A 149 4.68 18.05 8.17
N SER A 150 5.09 19.26 8.55
CA SER A 150 5.49 19.52 9.93
C SER A 150 4.28 19.58 10.84
N TRP A 151 4.27 18.72 11.85
CA TRP A 151 3.30 18.67 12.94
C TRP A 151 3.80 19.44 14.16
N THR A 152 3.14 19.27 15.30
CA THR A 152 3.53 19.92 16.55
C THR A 152 4.98 19.54 16.96
N TYR A 153 5.69 20.46 17.62
CA TYR A 153 7.05 20.24 18.17
C TYR A 153 8.12 19.86 17.13
N ASN A 154 7.97 20.33 15.87
CA ASN A 154 8.89 20.03 14.75
C ASN A 154 8.99 18.52 14.42
N ASN A 155 7.95 17.76 14.70
CA ASN A 155 7.82 16.40 14.23
C ASN A 155 7.27 16.43 12.79
N ASP A 156 7.93 15.75 11.86
CA ASP A 156 7.41 15.59 10.51
C ASP A 156 6.57 14.30 10.44
N ILE A 157 5.35 14.43 9.91
CA ILE A 157 4.41 13.32 9.74
C ILE A 157 4.09 13.11 8.26
N SER A 158 3.76 11.88 7.88
CA SER A 158 3.19 11.61 6.56
C SER A 158 1.70 11.94 6.56
N VAL A 159 1.25 12.67 5.55
CA VAL A 159 -0.17 12.96 5.33
C VAL A 159 -0.57 12.44 3.96
N SER A 160 -1.60 11.61 3.90
CA SER A 160 -2.06 10.99 2.67
C SER A 160 -3.57 11.06 2.50
N PHE A 161 -4.03 10.97 1.25
CA PHE A 161 -5.43 10.85 0.90
C PHE A 161 -5.61 10.05 -0.40
N ASP A 162 -6.75 9.37 -0.52
CA ASP A 162 -7.10 8.59 -1.69
C ASP A 162 -7.24 9.46 -2.94
N ASN A 163 -6.67 9.02 -4.06
CA ASN A 163 -6.86 9.65 -5.37
C ASN A 163 -8.11 9.06 -6.05
N ILE A 164 -9.24 9.75 -5.96
CA ILE A 164 -10.52 9.32 -6.52
C ILE A 164 -10.92 10.19 -7.72
N ASP A 165 -11.25 11.44 -7.47
CA ASP A 165 -11.57 12.44 -8.46
C ASP A 165 -11.21 13.85 -7.96
N GLU A 166 -11.36 14.86 -8.80
CA GLU A 166 -10.95 16.23 -8.47
C GLU A 166 -11.74 16.83 -7.28
N GLU A 167 -13.03 16.53 -7.16
CA GLU A 167 -13.88 17.03 -6.07
C GLU A 167 -13.50 16.37 -4.74
N SER A 168 -13.34 15.06 -4.74
CA SER A 168 -12.91 14.28 -3.57
C SER A 168 -11.52 14.69 -3.10
N ASN A 169 -10.57 14.85 -4.04
CA ASN A 169 -9.22 15.29 -3.75
C ASN A 169 -9.22 16.70 -3.12
N LYS A 170 -10.03 17.63 -3.64
CA LYS A 170 -10.18 18.96 -3.08
C LYS A 170 -10.77 18.92 -1.66
N ASN A 171 -11.79 18.12 -1.42
CA ASN A 171 -12.39 17.94 -0.09
C ASN A 171 -11.35 17.43 0.93
N SER A 172 -10.51 16.46 0.53
CA SER A 172 -9.41 15.94 1.36
C SER A 172 -8.42 17.05 1.72
N ILE A 173 -8.03 17.89 0.76
CA ILE A 173 -7.16 19.05 1.00
C ILE A 173 -7.80 20.05 1.99
N ASP A 174 -9.08 20.34 1.85
CA ASP A 174 -9.80 21.24 2.75
C ASP A 174 -9.86 20.68 4.19
N ILE A 175 -9.98 19.35 4.35
CA ILE A 175 -9.89 18.67 5.64
C ILE A 175 -8.49 18.78 6.22
N ILE A 176 -7.42 18.51 5.42
CA ILE A 176 -6.04 18.66 5.85
C ILE A 176 -5.78 20.09 6.36
N LYS A 177 -6.22 21.10 5.64
CA LYS A 177 -6.09 22.51 6.07
C LYS A 177 -6.75 22.76 7.42
N LYS A 178 -7.97 22.23 7.66
CA LYS A 178 -8.65 22.34 8.95
C LYS A 178 -7.85 21.67 10.07
N ILE A 179 -7.33 20.46 9.83
CA ILE A 179 -6.51 19.72 10.80
C ILE A 179 -5.28 20.57 11.17
N PHE A 180 -4.55 21.08 10.20
CA PHE A 180 -3.32 21.83 10.43
C PHE A 180 -3.56 23.21 11.04
N ALA A 181 -4.71 23.86 10.79
CA ALA A 181 -5.09 25.09 11.46
C ALA A 181 -5.30 24.90 12.98
N CYS A 182 -5.72 23.70 13.41
CA CYS A 182 -5.99 23.37 14.82
C CYS A 182 -5.05 22.28 15.37
N GLN A 183 -3.89 22.04 14.75
CA GLN A 183 -3.03 20.88 15.03
C GLN A 183 -2.67 20.70 16.51
N LYS A 184 -2.41 21.76 17.26
CA LYS A 184 -2.06 21.68 18.69
C LYS A 184 -3.23 21.19 19.55
N ASP A 185 -4.44 21.67 19.26
CA ASP A 185 -5.64 21.27 19.99
C ASP A 185 -6.04 19.84 19.64
N ILE A 186 -5.89 19.45 18.37
CA ILE A 186 -6.16 18.10 17.90
C ILE A 186 -5.14 17.12 18.51
N ASP A 187 -3.83 17.41 18.44
CA ASP A 187 -2.79 16.58 19.05
C ASP A 187 -3.05 16.31 20.54
N LYS A 188 -3.36 17.39 21.28
CA LYS A 188 -3.66 17.27 22.70
C LYS A 188 -4.89 16.40 22.95
N LYS A 189 -6.00 16.64 22.25
CA LYS A 189 -7.24 15.87 22.41
C LYS A 189 -7.07 14.41 22.04
N LEU A 190 -6.35 14.10 20.93
CA LEU A 190 -6.07 12.73 20.52
C LEU A 190 -5.26 11.99 21.58
N LYS A 191 -4.17 12.58 22.08
CA LYS A 191 -3.32 11.95 23.09
C LYS A 191 -4.06 11.73 24.42
N GLU A 192 -4.89 12.68 24.84
CA GLU A 192 -5.76 12.54 26.02
C GLU A 192 -6.77 11.41 25.82
N HIS A 193 -7.41 11.35 24.65
CA HIS A 193 -8.38 10.30 24.28
C HIS A 193 -7.74 8.92 24.23
N ILE A 194 -6.56 8.79 23.60
CA ILE A 194 -5.81 7.52 23.54
C ILE A 194 -5.46 7.07 24.97
N ALA A 195 -4.92 7.96 25.79
CA ALA A 195 -4.54 7.61 27.17
C ALA A 195 -5.74 7.24 28.04
N GLU A 196 -6.92 7.86 27.84
CA GLU A 196 -8.15 7.50 28.56
C GLU A 196 -8.64 6.09 28.25
N ASN A 197 -8.40 5.61 27.03
CA ASN A 197 -8.90 4.32 26.58
C ASN A 197 -7.86 3.19 26.68
N LEU A 198 -6.56 3.47 26.53
CA LEU A 198 -5.53 2.44 26.43
C LEU A 198 -4.55 2.37 27.60
N LEU A 199 -4.66 3.25 28.62
CA LEU A 199 -3.72 3.27 29.76
C LEU A 199 -3.78 1.97 30.60
N GLU A 200 -4.98 1.40 30.78
CA GLU A 200 -5.14 0.12 31.51
C GLU A 200 -4.50 -1.04 30.75
N ASP A 201 -4.71 -1.10 29.44
CA ASP A 201 -4.09 -2.10 28.58
C ASP A 201 -2.55 -1.96 28.58
N ALA A 202 -2.04 -0.74 28.48
CA ALA A 202 -0.62 -0.44 28.56
C ALA A 202 0.02 -0.94 29.87
N ASN A 203 -0.67 -0.70 30.99
CA ASN A 203 -0.19 -1.17 32.28
C ASN A 203 -0.30 -2.69 32.43
N SER A 204 -1.32 -3.32 31.83
CA SER A 204 -1.42 -4.77 31.79
C SER A 204 -0.26 -5.40 30.99
N TRP A 205 0.11 -4.81 29.85
CA TRP A 205 1.28 -5.25 29.06
C TRP A 205 2.59 -5.07 29.85
N ASN A 206 2.74 -3.96 30.58
CA ASN A 206 3.90 -3.73 31.42
C ASN A 206 4.01 -4.74 32.56
N ASP A 207 2.90 -5.10 33.21
CA ASP A 207 2.87 -6.12 34.29
C ASP A 207 3.31 -7.49 33.76
N ASP A 208 2.85 -7.88 32.57
CA ASP A 208 3.24 -9.12 31.92
C ASP A 208 4.74 -9.16 31.58
N ASP A 209 5.33 -8.01 31.22
CA ASP A 209 6.76 -7.84 30.97
C ASP A 209 7.59 -7.60 32.27
N GLY A 210 6.96 -7.47 33.42
CA GLY A 210 7.60 -7.13 34.69
C GLY A 210 8.10 -5.67 34.75
N LYS A 211 7.53 -4.77 33.96
CA LYS A 211 7.81 -3.34 33.95
C LYS A 211 6.90 -2.59 34.94
N PRO A 212 7.31 -1.41 35.46
CA PRO A 212 6.47 -0.61 36.33
C PRO A 212 5.31 0.01 35.54
N ASN A 213 4.19 0.26 36.24
CA ASN A 213 3.07 0.99 35.68
C ASN A 213 3.46 2.42 35.31
N ILE A 214 2.91 2.93 34.20
CA ILE A 214 3.12 4.29 33.72
C ILE A 214 1.94 5.18 34.11
N SER A 215 2.21 6.46 34.36
CA SER A 215 1.18 7.47 34.57
C SER A 215 0.53 7.91 33.25
N LYS A 216 -0.68 8.50 33.32
CA LYS A 216 -1.33 9.09 32.14
C LYS A 216 -0.45 10.14 31.47
N GLU A 217 0.22 10.97 32.27
CA GLU A 217 1.12 12.02 31.78
C GLU A 217 2.35 11.46 31.07
N ASP A 218 2.89 10.35 31.53
CA ASP A 218 4.03 9.71 30.88
C ASP A 218 3.61 8.95 29.61
N PHE A 219 2.45 8.29 29.63
CA PHE A 219 1.87 7.67 28.43
C PHE A 219 1.70 8.71 27.30
N ILE A 220 1.09 9.88 27.60
CA ILE A 220 0.88 10.98 26.65
C ILE A 220 2.20 11.50 26.04
N LYS A 221 3.30 11.49 26.82
CA LYS A 221 4.62 11.94 26.34
C LYS A 221 5.30 10.93 25.43
N LEU A 222 5.02 9.65 25.61
CA LEU A 222 5.65 8.54 24.87
C LEU A 222 5.07 8.42 23.46
N ILE A 223 3.75 8.54 23.31
CA ILE A 223 3.10 8.39 22.01
C ILE A 223 3.35 9.59 21.10
N THR A 224 3.62 9.31 19.82
CA THR A 224 3.94 10.34 18.83
C THR A 224 3.15 10.11 17.54
N LEU A 225 2.43 11.14 17.06
CA LEU A 225 1.75 11.06 15.76
C LEU A 225 2.79 10.87 14.64
N THR A 226 2.59 9.89 13.79
CA THR A 226 3.47 9.55 12.66
C THR A 226 2.82 9.79 11.31
N SER A 227 1.50 9.56 11.22
CA SER A 227 0.80 9.80 9.96
C SER A 227 -0.69 10.10 10.15
N ILE A 228 -1.26 10.76 9.14
CA ILE A 228 -2.69 11.03 8.99
C ILE A 228 -3.10 10.54 7.60
N THR A 229 -4.13 9.71 7.53
CA THR A 229 -4.72 9.26 6.28
C THR A 229 -6.17 9.70 6.20
N ILE A 230 -6.56 10.32 5.07
CA ILE A 230 -7.95 10.68 4.79
C ILE A 230 -8.50 9.69 3.78
N ILE A 231 -9.49 8.91 4.21
CA ILE A 231 -10.22 7.95 3.40
C ILE A 231 -11.52 8.62 2.94
N TYR A 232 -11.70 8.70 1.64
CA TYR A 232 -12.87 9.38 1.07
C TYR A 232 -14.19 8.74 1.51
N GLU A 233 -15.15 9.61 1.89
CA GLU A 233 -16.49 9.26 2.41
C GLU A 233 -16.51 8.46 3.72
N ASP A 234 -15.33 7.98 4.22
CA ASP A 234 -15.29 7.16 5.41
C ASP A 234 -14.82 7.96 6.63
N ASN A 235 -13.52 8.20 6.77
CA ASN A 235 -12.95 8.76 7.98
C ASN A 235 -11.56 9.39 7.77
N ILE A 236 -11.07 9.97 8.85
CA ILE A 236 -9.67 10.36 9.05
C ILE A 236 -9.07 9.35 10.02
N THR A 237 -7.97 8.73 9.67
CA THR A 237 -7.23 7.87 10.61
C THR A 237 -5.92 8.55 11.03
N PHE A 238 -5.72 8.65 12.33
CA PHE A 238 -4.49 9.16 12.95
C PHE A 238 -3.68 7.98 13.47
N TYR A 239 -2.41 7.85 13.05
CA TYR A 239 -1.51 6.77 13.47
C TYR A 239 -0.41 7.30 14.37
N PHE A 240 -0.21 6.63 15.50
CA PHE A 240 0.80 6.98 16.49
C PHE A 240 1.81 5.86 16.65
N ASP A 241 3.08 6.24 16.75
CA ASP A 241 4.11 5.42 17.37
C ASP A 241 3.77 5.25 18.86
N ASP A 242 3.83 4.02 19.35
CA ASP A 242 3.43 3.67 20.71
C ASP A 242 4.49 3.98 21.78
N GLY A 243 5.68 4.45 21.39
CA GLY A 243 6.79 4.69 22.29
C GLY A 243 7.29 3.44 23.01
N ASP A 244 7.17 2.28 22.35
CA ASP A 244 7.53 0.94 22.85
C ASP A 244 6.65 0.45 24.04
N ILE A 245 5.47 1.04 24.21
CA ILE A 245 4.49 0.64 25.24
C ILE A 245 3.87 -0.71 24.88
N PHE A 246 3.49 -0.87 23.61
CA PHE A 246 2.88 -2.07 23.06
C PHE A 246 3.87 -2.84 22.15
N SER A 247 5.14 -2.88 22.52
CA SER A 247 6.22 -3.63 21.82
C SER A 247 6.41 -3.21 20.36
N GLY A 248 6.25 -1.91 20.06
CA GLY A 248 6.45 -1.32 18.73
C GLY A 248 5.25 -1.49 17.80
N HIS A 249 4.06 -1.70 18.33
CA HIS A 249 2.82 -1.68 17.58
C HIS A 249 2.40 -0.22 17.28
N VAL A 250 1.50 -0.05 16.32
CA VAL A 250 0.93 1.25 15.96
C VAL A 250 -0.40 1.43 16.66
N ILE A 251 -0.61 2.60 17.29
CA ILE A 251 -1.93 2.99 17.80
C ILE A 251 -2.66 3.75 16.69
N ALA A 252 -3.88 3.37 16.37
CA ALA A 252 -4.73 4.06 15.40
C ALA A 252 -6.00 4.61 16.06
N VAL A 253 -6.42 5.80 15.58
CA VAL A 253 -7.66 6.45 16.00
C VAL A 253 -8.38 6.93 14.76
N ASP A 254 -9.59 6.43 14.53
CA ASP A 254 -10.46 6.92 13.49
C ASP A 254 -11.26 8.12 13.99
N SER A 255 -11.61 9.02 13.08
CA SER A 255 -12.40 10.22 13.35
C SER A 255 -13.28 10.55 12.16
N ASP A 256 -14.46 11.06 12.41
CA ASP A 256 -15.23 11.73 11.37
C ASP A 256 -14.63 13.12 11.02
N TYR A 257 -15.22 13.81 10.05
CA TYR A 257 -14.76 15.12 9.58
C TYR A 257 -15.07 16.29 10.55
N ASP A 258 -15.83 16.01 11.63
CA ASP A 258 -16.10 16.92 12.72
C ASP A 258 -15.19 16.70 13.94
N PHE A 259 -14.20 15.79 13.79
CA PHE A 259 -13.24 15.38 14.83
C PHE A 259 -13.87 14.71 16.05
N ASN A 260 -14.92 13.91 15.83
CA ASN A 260 -15.42 12.97 16.82
C ASN A 260 -14.56 11.68 16.73
N PHE A 261 -13.73 11.45 17.74
CA PHE A 261 -12.80 10.34 17.77
C PHE A 261 -13.50 9.03 18.17
N ALA A 262 -13.27 7.98 17.39
CA ALA A 262 -13.64 6.61 17.72
C ALA A 262 -12.71 6.02 18.79
N GLU A 263 -13.05 4.86 19.33
CA GLU A 263 -12.19 4.13 20.26
C GLU A 263 -10.86 3.79 19.60
N PRO A 264 -9.70 4.10 20.23
CA PRO A 264 -8.40 3.78 19.68
C PRO A 264 -8.15 2.27 19.69
N TYR A 265 -7.39 1.79 18.70
CA TYR A 265 -7.04 0.38 18.56
C TYR A 265 -5.56 0.19 18.20
N ILE A 266 -5.04 -1.01 18.48
CA ILE A 266 -3.63 -1.36 18.28
C ILE A 266 -3.51 -2.22 17.02
N ILE A 267 -2.55 -1.87 16.15
CA ILE A 267 -2.25 -2.55 14.88
C ILE A 267 -0.81 -3.10 14.96
N GLY A 268 -0.63 -4.39 14.64
CA GLY A 268 0.70 -4.98 14.56
C GLY A 268 0.70 -6.44 14.20
#